data_ffd56534123c28a06a4ae8817603b5d5
#
_entry.id   ffd56534123c28a06a4ae8817603b5d5
#
_cell.length_a   1.000
_cell.length_b   1.000
_cell.length_c   1.000
_cell.angle_alpha   90.00
_cell.angle_beta   90.00
_cell.angle_gamma   90.00
#
_symmetry.space_group_name_H-M   'P 1'
#
loop_
_entity.id
_entity.type
_entity.pdbx_description
1 polymer ?
#
loop_
_entity_poly.entity_id
_entity_poly.type
_entity_poly.pdbx_seq_one_letter_code
_entity_poly.pdbx_strand_id
1 'polypeptide(L)'
;MEVTIQQISKAVMPMIGASVVVLLLITYIPGISTFLPKVLAGENGAYSGTVTASSDSADDAQDSTGGSGDSYNDIADYSDLGWEEQTWNFTCSTTETSTWAEGGRKFGELMEKATGGKVKVNVYAADQLTNGNQSEGIQALMNGDPVQISMHSNLIYSAFDPRFNVVSLPFLFDSVEDADAKLDEEPVQKLKAILDEYGLHCMGIAENGFSQLTNSRQEVRSVEDMKNLKIRVAGSNLLMECYKRWGADATNMNWSETYTALQQKTVEGQENPLPAIDAASVQEVQP
;
A
#
# COMPACT_ATOMS: atom_id res chain seq x y z
N MET A 1 27.57 15.64 -2.76
CA MET A 1 27.50 15.91 -1.31
C MET A 1 26.72 14.72 -0.76
N GLU A 2 27.40 13.81 -0.05
CA GLU A 2 26.75 12.61 0.48
C GLU A 2 25.89 13.01 1.67
N VAL A 3 24.58 12.95 1.50
CA VAL A 3 23.65 13.12 2.62
C VAL A 3 23.69 11.83 3.42
N THR A 4 24.29 11.85 4.59
CA THR A 4 24.39 10.67 5.46
C THR A 4 23.03 10.35 6.09
N ILE A 5 22.73 9.05 6.27
CA ILE A 5 21.55 8.52 7.00
C ILE A 5 21.33 9.28 8.32
N GLN A 6 22.41 9.71 8.99
CA GLN A 6 22.33 10.53 10.20
C GLN A 6 21.75 11.93 9.99
N GLN A 7 21.89 12.53 8.82
CA GLN A 7 21.30 13.84 8.50
C GLN A 7 19.82 13.70 8.16
N ILE A 8 19.46 12.66 7.41
CA ILE A 8 18.05 12.34 7.11
C ILE A 8 17.33 12.00 8.43
N SER A 9 17.93 11.18 9.28
CA SER A 9 17.38 10.84 10.58
C SER A 9 17.16 12.08 11.47
N LYS A 10 18.10 13.03 11.50
CA LYS A 10 17.95 14.28 12.26
C LYS A 10 16.86 15.20 11.71
N ALA A 11 16.65 15.23 10.41
CA ALA A 11 15.61 16.04 9.79
C ALA A 11 14.20 15.43 9.97
N VAL A 12 14.09 14.11 9.95
CA VAL A 12 12.81 13.37 10.07
C VAL A 12 12.45 13.10 11.54
N MET A 13 13.42 13.00 12.46
CA MET A 13 13.20 12.73 13.88
C MET A 13 12.24 13.71 14.58
N PRO A 14 12.22 15.02 14.30
CA PRO A 14 11.22 15.91 14.90
C PRO A 14 9.78 15.60 14.45
N MET A 15 9.58 15.20 13.18
CA MET A 15 8.27 14.79 12.67
C MET A 15 7.83 13.47 13.29
N ILE A 16 8.75 12.50 13.41
CA ILE A 16 8.52 11.24 14.11
C ILE A 16 8.22 11.52 15.59
N GLY A 17 8.97 12.41 16.23
CA GLY A 17 8.73 12.84 17.60
C GLY A 17 7.35 13.46 17.77
N ALA A 18 6.91 14.32 16.87
CA ALA A 18 5.58 14.91 16.89
C ALA A 18 4.49 13.85 16.67
N SER A 19 4.67 12.95 15.71
CA SER A 19 3.73 11.85 15.44
C SER A 19 3.66 10.85 16.59
N VAL A 20 4.80 10.51 17.21
CA VAL A 20 4.85 9.65 18.40
C VAL A 20 4.21 10.34 19.61
N VAL A 21 4.42 11.64 19.80
CA VAL A 21 3.76 12.39 20.87
C VAL A 21 2.25 12.44 20.65
N VAL A 22 1.78 12.66 19.43
CA VAL A 22 0.35 12.64 19.10
C VAL A 22 -0.23 11.24 19.32
N LEU A 23 0.45 10.18 18.86
CA LEU A 23 0.06 8.78 19.11
C LEU A 23 0.05 8.45 20.60
N LEU A 24 1.07 8.85 21.35
CA LEU A 24 1.12 8.66 22.82
C LEU A 24 0.01 9.45 23.53
N LEU A 25 -0.28 10.69 23.12
CA LEU A 25 -1.38 11.47 23.68
C LEU A 25 -2.73 10.81 23.39
N ILE A 26 -2.94 10.28 22.19
CA ILE A 26 -4.16 9.54 21.83
C ILE A 26 -4.26 8.23 22.59
N THR A 27 -3.15 7.51 22.78
CA THR A 27 -3.14 6.17 23.39
C THR A 27 -3.22 6.20 24.90
N TYR A 28 -2.55 7.17 25.57
CA TYR A 28 -2.43 7.20 27.02
C TYR A 28 -3.34 8.18 27.75
N ILE A 29 -4.03 9.06 27.02
CA ILE A 29 -5.04 9.95 27.61
C ILE A 29 -6.43 9.53 27.13
N PRO A 30 -7.18 8.73 27.93
CA PRO A 30 -8.50 8.21 27.51
C PRO A 30 -9.48 9.29 27.08
N GLY A 31 -9.32 10.53 27.58
CA GLY A 31 -10.13 11.68 27.17
C GLY A 31 -9.88 12.11 25.71
N ILE A 32 -8.68 11.93 25.18
CA ILE A 32 -8.35 12.31 23.80
C ILE A 32 -8.79 11.20 22.84
N SER A 33 -8.59 9.93 23.18
CA SER A 33 -9.03 8.80 22.37
C SER A 33 -10.54 8.69 22.22
N THR A 34 -11.30 9.19 23.21
CA THR A 34 -12.78 9.25 23.14
C THR A 34 -13.31 10.59 22.63
N PHE A 35 -12.53 11.66 22.70
CA PHE A 35 -12.91 13.00 22.25
C PHE A 35 -12.74 13.16 20.73
N LEU A 36 -11.62 12.66 20.18
CA LEU A 36 -11.32 12.78 18.74
C LEU A 36 -12.42 12.13 17.87
N PRO A 37 -12.86 10.89 18.12
CA PRO A 37 -13.99 10.31 17.40
C PRO A 37 -15.30 11.07 17.57
N LYS A 38 -15.55 11.66 18.74
CA LYS A 38 -16.75 12.48 18.98
C LYS A 38 -16.74 13.82 18.24
N VAL A 39 -15.58 14.45 18.14
CA VAL A 39 -15.40 15.71 17.37
C VAL A 39 -15.49 15.45 15.88
N LEU A 40 -14.91 14.33 15.40
CA LEU A 40 -14.95 13.94 13.98
C LEU A 40 -16.33 13.41 13.55
N ALA A 41 -17.10 12.81 14.46
CA ALA A 41 -18.42 12.27 14.16
C ALA A 41 -19.57 13.29 14.29
N GLY A 42 -19.32 14.52 14.81
CA GLY A 42 -20.38 15.46 15.18
C GLY A 42 -21.20 14.97 16.37
N GLU A 43 -21.92 15.85 17.04
CA GLU A 43 -22.66 15.55 18.29
C GLU A 43 -23.77 14.46 18.17
N ASN A 44 -23.99 13.86 16.98
CA ASN A 44 -25.04 12.88 16.71
C ASN A 44 -24.55 11.57 16.04
N GLY A 45 -23.26 11.28 16.05
CA GLY A 45 -22.73 10.14 15.29
C GLY A 45 -22.38 8.93 16.12
N ALA A 46 -23.21 7.90 16.09
CA ALA A 46 -22.75 6.53 16.23
C ALA A 46 -22.21 6.10 14.86
N TYR A 47 -20.91 5.79 14.77
CA TYR A 47 -20.36 5.14 13.59
C TYR A 47 -20.87 3.69 13.60
N SER A 48 -22.01 3.46 12.95
CA SER A 48 -22.53 2.13 12.65
C SER A 48 -22.22 1.87 11.18
N GLY A 49 -21.06 1.31 10.92
CA GLY A 49 -20.69 0.83 9.59
C GLY A 49 -21.40 -0.48 9.25
N THR A 50 -22.70 -0.42 9.06
CA THR A 50 -23.42 -1.53 8.43
C THR A 50 -23.69 -1.15 6.98
N VAL A 51 -22.86 -1.64 6.08
CA VAL A 51 -23.19 -1.64 4.66
C VAL A 51 -24.19 -2.78 4.43
N THR A 52 -25.48 -2.46 4.52
CA THR A 52 -26.51 -3.35 4.01
C THR A 52 -26.56 -3.20 2.50
N ALA A 53 -26.14 -4.24 1.79
CA ALA A 53 -26.44 -4.36 0.36
C ALA A 53 -27.95 -4.52 0.20
N SER A 54 -28.65 -3.45 -0.19
CA SER A 54 -30.01 -3.51 -0.71
C SER A 54 -29.95 -3.51 -2.24
N SER A 55 -30.29 -4.65 -2.83
CA SER A 55 -30.75 -4.70 -4.21
C SER A 55 -32.05 -3.92 -4.33
N ASP A 56 -32.05 -2.78 -5.04
CA ASP A 56 -33.19 -2.36 -5.85
C ASP A 56 -32.86 -1.12 -6.68
N SER A 57 -33.10 -1.33 -7.99
CA SER A 57 -33.52 -0.39 -9.05
C SER A 57 -32.76 0.95 -9.23
N ALA A 58 -32.17 1.03 -10.43
CA ALA A 58 -31.79 2.26 -11.11
C ALA A 58 -32.97 3.25 -11.14
N ASP A 59 -32.70 4.46 -10.65
CA ASP A 59 -32.97 5.75 -11.30
C ASP A 59 -32.61 6.89 -10.34
N ASP A 60 -32.20 8.02 -10.94
CA ASP A 60 -31.82 9.29 -10.30
C ASP A 60 -30.37 9.39 -9.74
N ALA A 61 -29.44 9.56 -10.69
CA ALA A 61 -28.19 10.25 -10.43
C ALA A 61 -28.48 11.73 -10.12
N GLN A 62 -28.60 12.07 -8.85
CA GLN A 62 -28.53 13.43 -8.37
C GLN A 62 -27.25 13.60 -7.53
N ASP A 63 -26.35 14.39 -8.12
CA ASP A 63 -25.10 14.90 -7.55
C ASP A 63 -25.29 15.33 -6.09
N SER A 64 -24.81 14.53 -5.14
CA SER A 64 -24.59 14.94 -3.78
C SER A 64 -23.10 15.06 -3.49
N THR A 65 -22.49 16.13 -4.04
CA THR A 65 -21.25 16.69 -3.53
C THR A 65 -21.54 17.25 -2.13
N GLY A 66 -21.47 16.40 -1.13
CA GLY A 66 -21.64 16.68 0.29
C GLY A 66 -20.37 16.42 1.06
N GLY A 67 -19.42 17.33 0.99
CA GLY A 67 -18.49 17.84 1.97
C GLY A 67 -18.04 16.93 3.11
N SER A 68 -16.88 16.27 2.95
CA SER A 68 -15.88 16.18 4.01
C SER A 68 -14.47 16.30 3.39
N GLY A 69 -14.31 17.28 2.51
CA GLY A 69 -13.15 17.42 1.62
C GLY A 69 -11.90 18.06 2.23
N ASP A 70 -11.86 18.55 3.46
CA ASP A 70 -10.77 19.46 3.84
C ASP A 70 -9.90 19.07 5.05
N SER A 71 -10.21 18.03 5.79
CA SER A 71 -9.42 17.69 7.00
C SER A 71 -7.99 17.20 6.70
N TYR A 72 -7.74 16.66 5.50
CA TYR A 72 -6.39 16.20 5.08
C TYR A 72 -5.51 17.34 4.52
N ASN A 73 -6.07 18.53 4.30
CA ASN A 73 -5.31 19.69 3.84
C ASN A 73 -4.81 20.57 4.99
N ASP A 74 -5.22 20.28 6.21
CA ASP A 74 -4.86 21.06 7.41
C ASP A 74 -3.62 20.46 8.08
N ILE A 75 -2.51 20.50 7.35
CA ILE A 75 -1.20 20.04 7.86
C ILE A 75 -0.55 21.19 8.65
N ALA A 76 0.07 20.86 9.78
CA ALA A 76 0.85 21.82 10.54
C ALA A 76 2.03 22.38 9.72
N ASP A 77 2.32 23.64 9.93
CA ASP A 77 3.47 24.31 9.34
C ASP A 77 4.74 23.96 10.12
N TYR A 78 5.71 23.37 9.44
CA TYR A 78 7.01 22.98 9.98
C TYR A 78 8.15 23.71 9.27
N SER A 79 7.86 24.82 8.55
CA SER A 79 8.86 25.56 7.77
C SER A 79 9.99 26.11 8.62
N ASP A 80 9.77 26.37 9.91
CA ASP A 80 10.77 26.91 10.87
C ASP A 80 11.75 25.86 11.37
N LEU A 81 11.61 24.58 11.03
CA LEU A 81 12.54 23.53 11.46
C LEU A 81 13.89 23.51 10.72
N GLY A 82 14.14 24.52 9.89
CA GLY A 82 15.43 24.69 9.22
C GLY A 82 15.69 23.67 8.11
N TRP A 83 14.66 23.29 7.38
CA TRP A 83 14.79 22.41 6.21
C TRP A 83 15.78 22.96 5.18
N GLU A 84 16.69 22.11 4.75
CA GLU A 84 17.47 22.36 3.52
C GLU A 84 16.62 22.01 2.28
N GLU A 85 16.94 22.60 1.13
CA GLU A 85 16.28 22.25 -0.14
C GLU A 85 16.64 20.82 -0.53
N GLN A 86 15.61 19.96 -0.68
CA GLN A 86 15.76 18.56 -1.01
C GLN A 86 14.73 18.12 -2.02
N THR A 87 15.09 17.14 -2.81
CA THR A 87 14.15 16.44 -3.69
C THR A 87 14.24 14.96 -3.39
N TRP A 88 13.13 14.37 -3.02
CA TRP A 88 13.01 12.95 -2.76
C TRP A 88 12.30 12.26 -3.93
N ASN A 89 12.72 11.04 -4.21
CA ASN A 89 12.06 10.20 -5.19
C ASN A 89 11.25 9.15 -4.46
N PHE A 90 9.94 9.15 -4.73
CA PHE A 90 9.00 8.14 -4.30
C PHE A 90 8.79 7.13 -5.43
N THR A 91 8.84 5.84 -5.15
CA THR A 91 8.48 4.79 -6.11
C THR A 91 7.34 3.91 -5.60
N CYS A 92 6.56 3.39 -6.54
CA CYS A 92 5.57 2.34 -6.25
C CYS A 92 5.46 1.39 -7.44
N SER A 93 5.06 0.15 -7.17
CA SER A 93 4.98 -0.89 -8.20
C SER A 93 3.74 -0.85 -9.07
N THR A 94 2.76 -0.02 -8.73
CA THR A 94 1.50 0.11 -9.47
C THR A 94 1.57 1.24 -10.51
N THR A 95 0.58 1.32 -11.38
CA THR A 95 0.51 2.30 -12.47
C THR A 95 0.30 3.74 -11.98
N GLU A 96 0.53 4.70 -12.87
CA GLU A 96 0.35 6.15 -12.61
C GLU A 96 -1.06 6.52 -12.13
N THR A 97 -2.07 5.77 -12.57
CA THR A 97 -3.49 6.01 -12.23
C THR A 97 -3.91 5.31 -10.94
N SER A 98 -3.02 4.59 -10.30
CA SER A 98 -3.31 3.85 -9.07
C SER A 98 -3.44 4.78 -7.86
N THR A 99 -4.21 4.33 -6.88
CA THR A 99 -4.30 4.98 -5.55
C THR A 99 -2.95 5.09 -4.85
N TRP A 100 -2.00 4.19 -5.14
CA TRP A 100 -0.65 4.24 -4.58
C TRP A 100 0.15 5.43 -5.12
N ALA A 101 0.13 5.63 -6.44
CA ALA A 101 0.79 6.78 -7.07
C ALA A 101 0.11 8.09 -6.66
N GLU A 102 -1.22 8.10 -6.55
CA GLU A 102 -1.97 9.26 -6.05
C GLU A 102 -1.60 9.58 -4.60
N GLY A 103 -1.53 8.57 -3.74
CA GLY A 103 -1.05 8.72 -2.35
C GLY A 103 0.35 9.30 -2.28
N GLY A 104 1.27 8.86 -3.14
CA GLY A 104 2.61 9.42 -3.26
C GLY A 104 2.60 10.89 -3.68
N ARG A 105 1.76 11.28 -4.64
CA ARG A 105 1.58 12.68 -5.04
C ARG A 105 1.01 13.54 -3.91
N LYS A 106 -0.01 13.03 -3.23
CA LYS A 106 -0.62 13.73 -2.09
C LYS A 106 0.37 13.90 -0.94
N PHE A 107 1.16 12.87 -0.65
CA PHE A 107 2.25 12.96 0.30
C PHE A 107 3.25 14.07 -0.08
N GLY A 108 3.63 14.15 -1.37
CA GLY A 108 4.52 15.19 -1.87
C GLY A 108 3.97 16.60 -1.70
N GLU A 109 2.70 16.82 -2.03
CA GLU A 109 2.01 18.10 -1.81
C GLU A 109 2.02 18.51 -0.33
N LEU A 110 1.74 17.57 0.56
CA LEU A 110 1.73 17.82 2.00
C LEU A 110 3.13 18.13 2.53
N MET A 111 4.15 17.41 2.05
CA MET A 111 5.55 17.68 2.41
C MET A 111 6.01 19.04 1.92
N GLU A 112 5.70 19.42 0.69
CA GLU A 112 6.04 20.74 0.15
C GLU A 112 5.37 21.84 0.97
N LYS A 113 4.07 21.70 1.29
CA LYS A 113 3.35 22.63 2.14
C LYS A 113 3.93 22.72 3.55
N ALA A 114 4.16 21.59 4.21
CA ALA A 114 4.67 21.52 5.58
C ALA A 114 6.06 22.12 5.74
N THR A 115 6.90 22.06 4.71
CA THR A 115 8.30 22.49 4.74
C THR A 115 8.53 23.86 4.10
N GLY A 116 7.44 24.60 3.78
CA GLY A 116 7.55 25.90 3.09
C GLY A 116 8.22 25.81 1.71
N GLY A 117 7.97 24.69 0.98
CA GLY A 117 8.50 24.43 -0.36
C GLY A 117 9.93 23.89 -0.40
N LYS A 118 10.51 23.57 0.75
CA LYS A 118 11.90 23.09 0.85
C LYS A 118 12.07 21.64 0.45
N VAL A 119 11.08 20.77 0.73
CA VAL A 119 11.11 19.36 0.37
C VAL A 119 10.13 19.12 -0.77
N LYS A 120 10.62 18.61 -1.89
CA LYS A 120 9.84 18.20 -3.04
C LYS A 120 9.87 16.68 -3.18
N VAL A 121 8.78 16.10 -3.64
CA VAL A 121 8.68 14.64 -3.87
C VAL A 121 8.31 14.40 -5.33
N ASN A 122 9.19 13.72 -6.06
CA ASN A 122 8.89 13.21 -7.39
C ASN A 122 8.32 11.80 -7.26
N VAL A 123 7.22 11.52 -7.94
CA VAL A 123 6.58 10.19 -7.93
C VAL A 123 6.91 9.46 -9.21
N TYR A 124 7.42 8.25 -9.08
CA TYR A 124 7.77 7.33 -10.15
C TYR A 124 6.96 6.03 -9.99
N ALA A 125 5.89 5.91 -10.74
CA ALA A 125 5.04 4.71 -10.74
C ALA A 125 5.68 3.54 -11.50
N ALA A 126 5.13 2.35 -11.34
CA ALA A 126 5.56 1.12 -12.02
C ALA A 126 7.06 0.83 -11.89
N ASP A 127 7.66 1.23 -10.78
CA ASP A 127 9.10 1.06 -10.51
C ASP A 127 10.01 1.60 -11.64
N GLN A 128 9.64 2.75 -12.22
CA GLN A 128 10.35 3.34 -13.37
C GLN A 128 11.84 3.54 -13.10
N LEU A 129 12.24 3.89 -11.88
CA LEU A 129 13.64 4.09 -11.50
C LEU A 129 14.48 2.81 -11.53
N THR A 130 13.83 1.66 -11.55
CA THR A 130 14.46 0.33 -11.59
C THR A 130 13.92 -0.54 -12.74
N ASN A 131 13.52 0.10 -13.84
CA ASN A 131 13.05 -0.56 -15.05
C ASN A 131 11.90 -1.56 -14.81
N GLY A 132 11.02 -1.26 -13.85
CA GLY A 132 9.89 -2.09 -13.49
C GLY A 132 10.22 -3.27 -12.55
N ASN A 133 11.43 -3.36 -12.04
CA ASN A 133 11.85 -4.42 -11.12
C ASN A 133 11.55 -4.00 -9.67
N GLN A 134 10.55 -4.66 -9.09
CA GLN A 134 10.07 -4.37 -7.73
C GLN A 134 11.13 -4.63 -6.65
N SER A 135 11.89 -5.73 -6.76
CA SER A 135 12.93 -6.05 -5.79
C SER A 135 14.10 -5.07 -5.86
N GLU A 136 14.47 -4.63 -7.06
CA GLU A 136 15.48 -3.58 -7.22
C GLU A 136 14.97 -2.22 -6.68
N GLY A 137 13.66 -1.95 -6.79
CA GLY A 137 13.04 -0.76 -6.18
C GLY A 137 13.21 -0.73 -4.65
N ILE A 138 12.97 -1.86 -3.99
CA ILE A 138 13.21 -2.00 -2.54
C ILE A 138 14.72 -1.91 -2.22
N GLN A 139 15.58 -2.53 -3.03
CA GLN A 139 17.03 -2.44 -2.82
C GLN A 139 17.54 -1.00 -2.98
N ALA A 140 17.02 -0.25 -3.97
CA ALA A 140 17.33 1.16 -4.15
C ALA A 140 16.88 2.02 -2.94
N LEU A 141 15.72 1.72 -2.35
CA LEU A 141 15.27 2.31 -1.09
C LEU A 141 16.23 2.02 0.07
N MET A 142 16.65 0.75 0.24
CA MET A 142 17.62 0.37 1.27
C MET A 142 18.96 1.07 1.12
N ASN A 143 19.37 1.35 -0.13
CA ASN A 143 20.59 2.09 -0.43
C ASN A 143 20.42 3.62 -0.31
N GLY A 144 19.17 4.11 -0.28
CA GLY A 144 18.85 5.54 -0.23
C GLY A 144 19.07 6.31 -1.53
N ASP A 145 19.40 5.62 -2.63
CA ASP A 145 19.63 6.20 -3.95
C ASP A 145 19.30 5.19 -5.06
N PRO A 146 18.55 5.55 -6.08
CA PRO A 146 17.88 6.85 -6.32
C PRO A 146 16.53 7.01 -5.59
N VAL A 147 16.11 6.06 -4.74
CA VAL A 147 14.82 6.03 -4.07
C VAL A 147 14.97 6.38 -2.59
N GLN A 148 14.19 7.35 -2.10
CA GLN A 148 14.14 7.74 -0.69
C GLN A 148 12.85 7.30 -0.01
N ILE A 149 11.78 7.11 -0.78
CA ILE A 149 10.47 6.70 -0.29
C ILE A 149 9.90 5.66 -1.23
N SER A 150 9.24 4.65 -0.68
CA SER A 150 8.55 3.67 -1.53
C SER A 150 7.23 3.18 -0.94
N MET A 151 6.34 2.73 -1.83
CA MET A 151 5.14 1.99 -1.49
C MET A 151 5.13 0.67 -2.25
N HIS A 152 5.44 -0.41 -1.55
CA HIS A 152 5.51 -1.76 -2.10
C HIS A 152 4.73 -2.75 -1.24
N SER A 153 4.27 -3.83 -1.88
CA SER A 153 3.63 -4.93 -1.17
C SER A 153 4.60 -5.63 -0.21
N ASN A 154 4.13 -6.00 0.98
CA ASN A 154 4.85 -6.85 1.91
C ASN A 154 5.32 -8.18 1.26
N LEU A 155 4.61 -8.67 0.25
CA LEU A 155 5.00 -9.87 -0.50
C LEU A 155 6.34 -9.72 -1.19
N ILE A 156 6.68 -8.53 -1.68
CA ILE A 156 7.98 -8.26 -2.31
C ILE A 156 9.08 -8.17 -1.25
N TYR A 157 8.79 -7.53 -0.10
CA TYR A 157 9.70 -7.52 1.05
C TYR A 157 10.00 -8.92 1.56
N SER A 158 9.09 -9.89 1.37
CA SER A 158 9.31 -11.27 1.80
C SER A 158 10.47 -11.98 1.10
N ALA A 159 10.95 -11.45 -0.03
CA ALA A 159 12.18 -11.94 -0.69
C ALA A 159 13.45 -11.58 0.11
N PHE A 160 13.41 -10.51 0.89
CA PHE A 160 14.51 -10.08 1.78
C PHE A 160 14.35 -10.68 3.18
N ASP A 161 13.12 -10.71 3.70
CA ASP A 161 12.82 -11.28 5.00
C ASP A 161 11.49 -12.04 4.98
N PRO A 162 11.50 -13.38 5.18
CA PRO A 162 10.29 -14.20 5.10
C PRO A 162 9.24 -13.89 6.17
N ARG A 163 9.58 -13.12 7.22
CA ARG A 163 8.61 -12.69 8.24
C ARG A 163 7.50 -11.82 7.65
N PHE A 164 7.76 -11.11 6.54
CA PHE A 164 6.74 -10.33 5.85
C PHE A 164 5.62 -11.17 5.22
N ASN A 165 5.81 -12.49 5.08
CA ASN A 165 4.74 -13.36 4.57
C ASN A 165 3.61 -13.58 5.58
N VAL A 166 3.81 -13.32 6.88
CA VAL A 166 2.87 -13.71 7.93
C VAL A 166 1.46 -13.14 7.73
N VAL A 167 1.37 -11.89 7.25
CA VAL A 167 0.09 -11.20 7.00
C VAL A 167 -0.53 -11.55 5.64
N SER A 168 0.13 -12.37 4.84
CA SER A 168 -0.33 -12.81 3.51
C SER A 168 -0.57 -14.32 3.43
N LEU A 169 -0.63 -15.00 4.58
CA LEU A 169 -1.02 -16.41 4.61
C LEU A 169 -2.43 -16.56 4.06
N PRO A 170 -2.66 -17.50 3.11
CA PRO A 170 -4.00 -17.74 2.57
C PRO A 170 -5.00 -18.05 3.67
N PHE A 171 -6.20 -17.46 3.56
CA PHE A 171 -7.32 -17.69 4.49
C PHE A 171 -7.05 -17.27 5.94
N LEU A 172 -6.12 -16.33 6.15
CA LEU A 172 -5.79 -15.80 7.48
C LEU A 172 -6.91 -14.91 8.03
N PHE A 173 -7.60 -14.19 7.15
CA PHE A 173 -8.68 -13.26 7.48
C PHE A 173 -9.98 -13.65 6.79
N ASP A 174 -11.09 -13.47 7.50
CA ASP A 174 -12.42 -13.80 7.00
C ASP A 174 -13.08 -12.61 6.28
N SER A 175 -12.70 -11.38 6.61
CA SER A 175 -13.21 -10.14 6.01
C SER A 175 -12.19 -8.99 6.15
N VAL A 176 -12.50 -7.85 5.53
CA VAL A 176 -11.71 -6.60 5.66
C VAL A 176 -11.71 -6.14 7.12
N GLU A 177 -12.87 -6.13 7.76
CA GLU A 177 -13.02 -5.73 9.16
C GLU A 177 -12.25 -6.66 10.12
N ASP A 178 -12.20 -7.97 9.81
CA ASP A 178 -11.42 -8.93 10.57
C ASP A 178 -9.91 -8.68 10.38
N ALA A 179 -9.48 -8.35 9.16
CA ALA A 179 -8.10 -8.00 8.87
C ALA A 179 -7.69 -6.72 9.61
N ASP A 180 -8.48 -5.67 9.53
CA ASP A 180 -8.24 -4.40 10.22
C ASP A 180 -8.14 -4.60 11.73
N ALA A 181 -9.10 -5.30 12.33
CA ALA A 181 -9.10 -5.57 13.76
C ALA A 181 -7.87 -6.37 14.24
N LYS A 182 -7.33 -7.26 13.38
CA LYS A 182 -6.17 -8.09 13.72
C LYS A 182 -4.82 -7.43 13.39
N LEU A 183 -4.79 -6.54 12.42
CA LEU A 183 -3.55 -5.93 11.93
C LEU A 183 -3.23 -4.58 12.59
N ASP A 184 -4.21 -3.83 13.05
CA ASP A 184 -4.05 -2.47 13.58
C ASP A 184 -3.20 -2.36 14.86
N GLU A 185 -2.89 -3.49 15.50
CA GLU A 185 -2.18 -3.53 16.79
C GLU A 185 -0.75 -4.08 16.65
N GLU A 186 -0.46 -5.13 17.43
CA GLU A 186 0.87 -5.73 17.56
C GLU A 186 1.48 -6.24 16.24
N PRO A 187 0.73 -6.85 15.29
CA PRO A 187 1.33 -7.36 14.07
C PRO A 187 1.95 -6.25 13.20
N VAL A 188 1.28 -5.10 13.06
CA VAL A 188 1.80 -3.95 12.32
C VAL A 188 3.07 -3.41 12.98
N GLN A 189 3.10 -3.30 14.31
CA GLN A 189 4.30 -2.86 15.02
C GLN A 189 5.48 -3.82 14.83
N LYS A 190 5.22 -5.12 14.77
CA LYS A 190 6.26 -6.12 14.47
C LYS A 190 6.80 -5.98 13.05
N LEU A 191 5.92 -5.75 12.05
CA LEU A 191 6.37 -5.52 10.67
C LEU A 191 7.20 -4.23 10.56
N LYS A 192 6.80 -3.16 11.24
CA LYS A 192 7.58 -1.92 11.31
C LYS A 192 8.97 -2.16 11.92
N ALA A 193 9.03 -2.90 13.02
CA ALA A 193 10.30 -3.23 13.68
C ALA A 193 11.24 -4.05 12.78
N ILE A 194 10.70 -4.93 11.91
CA ILE A 194 11.51 -5.64 10.92
C ILE A 194 12.12 -4.66 9.91
N LEU A 195 11.37 -3.66 9.44
CA LEU A 195 11.91 -2.65 8.52
C LEU A 195 13.01 -1.80 9.17
N ASP A 196 12.88 -1.49 10.47
CA ASP A 196 13.91 -0.79 11.23
C ASP A 196 15.24 -1.59 11.28
N GLU A 197 15.19 -2.94 11.31
CA GLU A 197 16.39 -3.79 11.23
C GLU A 197 17.17 -3.60 9.91
N TYR A 198 16.48 -3.19 8.84
CA TYR A 198 17.07 -2.88 7.52
C TYR A 198 17.39 -1.39 7.34
N GLY A 199 17.27 -0.59 8.39
CA GLY A 199 17.50 0.86 8.33
C GLY A 199 16.39 1.63 7.62
N LEU A 200 15.23 1.02 7.43
CA LEU A 200 14.06 1.62 6.82
C LEU A 200 13.07 2.07 7.89
N HIS A 201 12.51 3.25 7.72
CA HIS A 201 11.44 3.73 8.59
C HIS A 201 10.09 3.51 7.93
N CYS A 202 9.20 2.72 8.57
CA CYS A 202 7.86 2.49 8.08
C CYS A 202 6.90 3.59 8.55
N MET A 203 6.48 4.45 7.65
CA MET A 203 5.51 5.52 7.94
C MET A 203 4.10 4.97 8.17
N GLY A 204 3.72 3.91 7.46
CA GLY A 204 2.42 3.28 7.58
C GLY A 204 2.32 1.97 6.81
N ILE A 205 1.34 1.17 7.16
CA ILE A 205 0.94 -0.03 6.42
C ILE A 205 -0.52 0.19 6.02
N ALA A 206 -0.79 0.08 4.73
CA ALA A 206 -2.12 0.23 4.17
C ALA A 206 -2.62 -1.12 3.65
N GLU A 207 -3.92 -1.33 3.76
CA GLU A 207 -4.58 -2.46 3.15
C GLU A 207 -4.69 -2.28 1.64
N ASN A 208 -4.44 -3.37 0.89
CA ASN A 208 -4.65 -3.42 -0.55
C ASN A 208 -5.92 -4.17 -0.93
N GLY A 209 -6.49 -4.93 0.01
CA GLY A 209 -7.69 -5.73 -0.16
C GLY A 209 -7.43 -7.22 -0.38
N PHE A 210 -8.52 -7.97 -0.56
CA PHE A 210 -8.48 -9.41 -0.77
C PHE A 210 -8.12 -9.76 -2.23
N SER A 211 -7.23 -10.73 -2.40
CA SER A 211 -6.81 -11.22 -3.72
C SER A 211 -7.97 -11.90 -4.44
N GLN A 212 -8.11 -11.54 -5.70
CA GLN A 212 -9.00 -12.17 -6.68
C GLN A 212 -8.15 -12.89 -7.72
N LEU A 213 -8.48 -14.15 -7.99
CA LEU A 213 -7.88 -14.90 -9.07
C LEU A 213 -8.60 -14.56 -10.38
N THR A 214 -7.86 -14.09 -11.37
CA THR A 214 -8.37 -13.95 -12.73
C THR A 214 -7.65 -14.91 -13.68
N ASN A 215 -8.34 -15.48 -14.65
CA ASN A 215 -7.73 -16.29 -15.70
C ASN A 215 -8.58 -16.32 -16.97
N SER A 216 -7.94 -16.55 -18.11
CA SER A 216 -8.58 -16.60 -19.44
C SER A 216 -8.89 -18.02 -19.92
N ARG A 217 -8.72 -19.06 -19.11
CA ARG A 217 -8.80 -20.45 -19.53
C ARG A 217 -10.11 -21.13 -19.12
N GLN A 218 -10.47 -21.02 -17.82
CA GLN A 218 -11.60 -21.74 -17.25
C GLN A 218 -12.10 -21.10 -15.98
N GLU A 219 -13.35 -21.39 -15.62
CA GLU A 219 -13.86 -21.04 -14.29
C GLU A 219 -13.16 -21.88 -13.23
N VAL A 220 -12.79 -21.25 -12.10
CA VAL A 220 -12.18 -21.91 -10.94
C VAL A 220 -13.16 -21.88 -9.78
N ARG A 221 -13.67 -23.04 -9.40
CA ARG A 221 -14.61 -23.22 -8.28
C ARG A 221 -14.03 -24.05 -7.16
N SER A 222 -12.96 -24.78 -7.44
CA SER A 222 -12.29 -25.68 -6.50
C SER A 222 -10.77 -25.68 -6.74
N VAL A 223 -10.02 -26.27 -5.80
CA VAL A 223 -8.56 -26.41 -5.93
C VAL A 223 -8.20 -27.31 -7.12
N GLU A 224 -9.03 -28.30 -7.46
CA GLU A 224 -8.83 -29.21 -8.58
C GLU A 224 -8.82 -28.45 -9.93
N ASP A 225 -9.59 -27.36 -10.01
CA ASP A 225 -9.65 -26.53 -11.23
C ASP A 225 -8.38 -25.71 -11.45
N MET A 226 -7.53 -25.58 -10.44
CA MET A 226 -6.23 -24.91 -10.54
C MET A 226 -5.19 -25.72 -11.33
N LYS A 227 -5.46 -27.00 -11.57
CA LYS A 227 -4.48 -27.92 -12.16
C LYS A 227 -3.97 -27.45 -13.51
N ASN A 228 -2.66 -27.28 -13.59
CA ASN A 228 -1.95 -26.86 -14.82
C ASN A 228 -2.36 -25.47 -15.34
N LEU A 229 -3.03 -24.63 -14.54
CA LEU A 229 -3.19 -23.22 -14.89
C LEU A 229 -1.85 -22.50 -14.72
N LYS A 230 -1.44 -21.78 -15.75
CA LYS A 230 -0.24 -20.94 -15.70
C LYS A 230 -0.57 -19.62 -15.01
N ILE A 231 -0.25 -19.52 -13.74
CA ILE A 231 -0.59 -18.37 -12.90
C ILE A 231 0.64 -17.54 -12.60
N ARG A 232 0.58 -16.26 -12.93
CA ARG A 232 1.55 -15.28 -12.44
C ARG A 232 1.29 -15.01 -10.96
N VAL A 233 2.33 -15.04 -10.15
CA VAL A 233 2.31 -14.60 -8.75
C VAL A 233 3.34 -13.51 -8.53
N ALA A 234 3.12 -12.68 -7.48
CA ALA A 234 4.08 -11.69 -7.03
C ALA A 234 5.37 -12.35 -6.51
N GLY A 235 6.43 -11.58 -6.29
CA GLY A 235 7.75 -12.01 -5.86
C GLY A 235 7.81 -12.63 -4.47
N SER A 236 6.95 -13.62 -4.19
CA SER A 236 6.82 -14.28 -2.91
C SER A 236 6.96 -15.80 -3.04
N ASN A 237 7.89 -16.37 -2.30
CA ASN A 237 8.06 -17.83 -2.20
C ASN A 237 6.82 -18.48 -1.58
N LEU A 238 6.11 -17.80 -0.68
CA LEU A 238 4.86 -18.29 -0.10
C LEU A 238 3.81 -18.50 -1.19
N LEU A 239 3.56 -17.50 -2.02
CA LEU A 239 2.58 -17.62 -3.11
C LEU A 239 2.98 -18.69 -4.13
N MET A 240 4.26 -18.74 -4.52
CA MET A 240 4.78 -19.78 -5.39
C MET A 240 4.48 -21.19 -4.87
N GLU A 241 4.72 -21.44 -3.58
CA GLU A 241 4.46 -22.74 -2.97
C GLU A 241 2.96 -23.03 -2.81
N CYS A 242 2.15 -22.03 -2.46
CA CYS A 242 0.71 -22.21 -2.34
C CYS A 242 0.09 -22.59 -3.70
N TYR A 243 0.36 -21.84 -4.75
CA TYR A 243 -0.21 -22.11 -6.08
C TYR A 243 0.29 -23.43 -6.67
N LYS A 244 1.57 -23.78 -6.47
CA LYS A 244 2.09 -25.10 -6.85
C LYS A 244 1.38 -26.24 -6.13
N ARG A 245 1.14 -26.10 -4.81
CA ARG A 245 0.43 -27.10 -4.02
C ARG A 245 -1.03 -27.24 -4.41
N TRP A 246 -1.63 -26.18 -4.91
CA TRP A 246 -2.98 -26.20 -5.51
C TRP A 246 -2.99 -26.76 -6.93
N GLY A 247 -1.85 -27.14 -7.47
CA GLY A 247 -1.72 -27.78 -8.77
C GLY A 247 -1.50 -26.83 -9.94
N ALA A 248 -1.39 -25.54 -9.71
CA ALA A 248 -1.10 -24.55 -10.75
C ALA A 248 0.38 -24.57 -11.15
N ASP A 249 0.66 -24.15 -12.38
CA ASP A 249 1.99 -23.83 -12.88
C ASP A 249 2.27 -22.35 -12.56
N ALA A 250 2.79 -22.12 -11.36
CA ALA A 250 3.02 -20.78 -10.85
C ALA A 250 4.35 -20.20 -11.33
N THR A 251 4.33 -18.97 -11.80
CA THR A 251 5.51 -18.23 -12.27
C THR A 251 5.61 -16.88 -11.55
N ASN A 252 6.76 -16.63 -10.92
CA ASN A 252 7.07 -15.32 -10.37
C ASN A 252 7.42 -14.34 -11.50
N MET A 253 6.79 -13.14 -11.46
CA MET A 253 6.99 -12.11 -12.48
C MET A 253 6.71 -10.73 -11.91
N ASN A 254 7.49 -9.71 -12.32
CA ASN A 254 7.22 -8.33 -11.94
C ASN A 254 5.84 -7.87 -12.41
N TRP A 255 5.22 -6.96 -11.65
CA TRP A 255 3.90 -6.45 -12.02
C TRP A 255 3.92 -5.71 -13.36
N SER A 256 4.98 -4.97 -13.64
CA SER A 256 5.18 -4.24 -14.90
C SER A 256 5.14 -5.12 -16.17
N GLU A 257 5.47 -6.40 -16.04
CA GLU A 257 5.48 -7.37 -17.16
C GLU A 257 4.16 -8.13 -17.29
N THR A 258 3.34 -8.12 -16.24
CA THR A 258 2.19 -9.02 -16.09
C THR A 258 1.13 -8.80 -17.17
N TYR A 259 0.74 -7.54 -17.45
CA TYR A 259 -0.26 -7.24 -18.46
C TYR A 259 0.13 -7.82 -19.85
N THR A 260 1.38 -7.59 -20.26
CA THR A 260 1.90 -8.11 -21.54
C THR A 260 1.92 -9.63 -21.57
N ALA A 261 2.32 -10.26 -20.46
CA ALA A 261 2.36 -11.72 -20.35
C ALA A 261 0.96 -12.35 -20.42
N LEU A 262 -0.06 -11.72 -19.83
CA LEU A 262 -1.46 -12.12 -19.93
C LEU A 262 -1.98 -11.94 -21.34
N GLN A 263 -1.71 -10.79 -21.98
CA GLN A 263 -2.10 -10.51 -23.36
C GLN A 263 -1.50 -11.52 -24.34
N GLN A 264 -0.24 -11.88 -24.17
CA GLN A 264 0.47 -12.87 -24.99
C GLN A 264 0.17 -14.32 -24.59
N LYS A 265 -0.60 -14.53 -23.51
CA LYS A 265 -0.92 -15.85 -22.97
C LYS A 265 0.33 -16.68 -22.54
N THR A 266 1.41 -16.00 -22.20
CA THR A 266 2.58 -16.63 -21.58
C THR A 266 2.20 -17.16 -20.20
N VAL A 267 1.38 -16.40 -19.48
CA VAL A 267 0.60 -16.85 -18.32
C VAL A 267 -0.89 -16.75 -18.64
N GLU A 268 -1.70 -17.59 -17.99
CA GLU A 268 -3.14 -17.69 -18.24
C GLU A 268 -3.96 -16.94 -17.20
N GLY A 269 -3.34 -16.59 -16.07
CA GLY A 269 -4.00 -15.90 -15.00
C GLY A 269 -3.03 -15.20 -14.05
N GLN A 270 -3.61 -14.46 -13.11
CA GLN A 270 -2.90 -13.75 -12.05
C GLN A 270 -3.80 -13.63 -10.81
N GLU A 271 -3.24 -13.24 -9.68
CA GLU A 271 -3.97 -12.86 -8.49
C GLU A 271 -3.58 -11.46 -8.05
N ASN A 272 -4.54 -10.67 -7.68
CA ASN A 272 -4.37 -9.36 -7.06
C ASN A 272 -5.70 -8.87 -6.44
N PRO A 273 -5.67 -7.91 -5.55
CA PRO A 273 -6.86 -7.16 -5.15
C PRO A 273 -7.45 -6.35 -6.31
N LEU A 274 -8.76 -6.13 -6.27
CA LEU A 274 -9.51 -5.43 -7.32
C LEU A 274 -8.92 -4.06 -7.70
N PRO A 275 -8.47 -3.20 -6.77
CA PRO A 275 -7.88 -1.91 -7.14
C PRO A 275 -6.62 -2.04 -8.01
N ALA A 276 -5.81 -3.06 -7.79
CA ALA A 276 -4.62 -3.30 -8.61
C ALA A 276 -4.99 -3.85 -10.00
N ILE A 277 -6.01 -4.70 -10.08
CA ILE A 277 -6.55 -5.26 -11.33
C ILE A 277 -7.10 -4.12 -12.19
N ASP A 278 -7.93 -3.26 -11.61
CA ASP A 278 -8.57 -2.14 -12.30
C ASP A 278 -7.54 -1.11 -12.78
N ALA A 279 -6.65 -0.66 -11.91
CA ALA A 279 -5.61 0.32 -12.25
C ALA A 279 -4.69 -0.13 -13.38
N ALA A 280 -4.49 -1.44 -13.55
CA ALA A 280 -3.69 -2.02 -14.61
C ALA A 280 -4.51 -2.50 -15.82
N SER A 281 -5.82 -2.25 -15.82
CA SER A 281 -6.75 -2.65 -16.90
C SER A 281 -6.68 -4.16 -17.24
N VAL A 282 -6.43 -5.01 -16.25
CA VAL A 282 -6.28 -6.46 -16.47
C VAL A 282 -7.54 -7.08 -17.08
N GLN A 283 -8.72 -6.53 -16.80
CA GLN A 283 -10.01 -6.94 -17.36
C GLN A 283 -10.05 -6.85 -18.90
N GLU A 284 -9.20 -6.05 -19.53
CA GLU A 284 -9.12 -5.97 -20.99
C GLU A 284 -8.49 -7.20 -21.63
N VAL A 285 -7.63 -7.90 -20.88
CA VAL A 285 -6.90 -9.10 -21.36
C VAL A 285 -7.35 -10.38 -20.66
N GLN A 286 -8.20 -10.25 -19.65
CA GLN A 286 -8.81 -11.36 -18.90
C GLN A 286 -10.31 -11.11 -18.66
N PRO A 287 -11.14 -11.28 -19.70
CA PRO A 287 -12.58 -11.07 -19.62
C PRO A 287 -13.29 -12.07 -18.73
#